data_39e5908acea153f3a430c9b84d1b5169
#
_entry.id   39e5908acea153f3a430c9b84d1b5169
#
_cell.length_a   1.000
_cell.length_b   1.000
_cell.length_c   1.000
_cell.angle_alpha   90.00
_cell.angle_beta   90.00
_cell.angle_gamma   90.00
#
_symmetry.space_group_name_H-M   'P 1'
#
loop_
_entity.id
_entity.type
_entity.pdbx_description
1 polymer ?
#
loop_
_entity_poly.entity_id
_entity_poly.type
_entity_poly.pdbx_seq_one_letter_code
_entity_poly.pdbx_strand_id
1 'polypeptide(L)'
;MPDGRGGLTTYHCSAQHDLVVSKTGLAAFRTEIGFLTAAKQEKLEGLLQSYKRGPYRQRFTARFASLEPDGEEMVYDITESSTHSFVANGLVVHNCGEQPLLPYESCNLGSINLATVVDGDRVDYEHLRRIVHTAVRFLDDVIDVNKYPLPQIAEMTRGNRKIGLGVMGFADLLFHLGIPYDSDEALQVGEQLMGFIDDEATRASVDLARERGTFPNFAGSIYDQAEAPQVRNATRTTIAPTGTISIIGGCSSGIEPLFAVSYVRRKVLDDDEMLEVHPYFEEVAKREGFYSEALMKRIADEGTVAHIDEIPEKWRRVFVTAHDITPDWHIKLQAAFQRHTDNAVSKTVNFPHQATADDVESVYRMAYRMGCKGVTIYRDGSREEQVLNVGQKKKARDPGAGLAVTRPSRPRMLTGETERMDTGCGKLFVIMNDDEYGAREVFANMGKAGGCAASNTEALGRLISLALKKGATPAEVVEQLKGIRCHVPYGLGPNAVTSCADAIGKALERRYVRGAVGSGVPEPQLSLVEVAQGACPDCGGVIEHEGGCVVCRACGFSKCG
;
A
#
# COMPACT_ATOMS: atom_id res chain seq x y z
N MET A 1 -29.03 0.28 -30.22
CA MET A 1 -29.30 1.73 -30.37
C MET A 1 -30.43 1.89 -31.39
N PRO A 2 -31.25 2.93 -31.35
CA PRO A 2 -32.21 3.22 -32.38
C PRO A 2 -31.52 3.41 -33.73
N ASP A 3 -32.02 2.79 -34.80
CA ASP A 3 -31.43 2.83 -36.13
C ASP A 3 -31.84 4.06 -36.96
N GLY A 4 -32.49 5.02 -36.34
CA GLY A 4 -33.02 6.22 -37.02
C GLY A 4 -34.29 6.01 -37.87
N ARG A 5 -34.77 4.78 -37.98
CA ARG A 5 -35.97 4.39 -38.75
C ARG A 5 -37.04 3.72 -37.89
N GLY A 6 -36.90 3.80 -36.55
CA GLY A 6 -37.85 3.23 -35.59
C GLY A 6 -37.55 1.80 -35.18
N GLY A 7 -36.45 1.20 -35.64
CA GLY A 7 -35.96 -0.12 -35.26
C GLY A 7 -34.81 -0.07 -34.23
N LEU A 8 -34.48 -1.24 -33.68
CA LEU A 8 -33.31 -1.46 -32.82
C LEU A 8 -32.28 -2.31 -33.58
N THR A 9 -31.10 -1.74 -33.80
CA THR A 9 -29.98 -2.48 -34.40
C THR A 9 -28.92 -2.78 -33.36
N THR A 10 -28.46 -4.03 -33.34
CA THR A 10 -27.35 -4.45 -32.47
C THR A 10 -26.03 -4.19 -33.19
N TYR A 11 -25.19 -3.36 -32.62
CA TYR A 11 -23.82 -3.12 -33.08
C TYR A 11 -22.84 -3.87 -32.20
N HIS A 12 -21.91 -4.59 -32.80
CA HIS A 12 -20.74 -5.10 -32.10
C HIS A 12 -19.80 -3.91 -31.79
N CYS A 13 -19.74 -3.49 -30.52
CA CYS A 13 -18.78 -2.52 -30.06
C CYS A 13 -17.66 -3.25 -29.34
N SER A 14 -16.41 -2.96 -29.71
CA SER A 14 -15.26 -3.22 -28.84
C SER A 14 -15.38 -2.38 -27.56
N ALA A 15 -14.71 -2.80 -26.49
CA ALA A 15 -14.74 -2.11 -25.20
C ALA A 15 -14.53 -0.61 -25.37
N GLN A 16 -15.47 0.21 -24.87
CA GLN A 16 -15.35 1.66 -24.87
C GLN A 16 -14.58 2.08 -23.62
N HIS A 17 -13.54 2.87 -23.80
CA HIS A 17 -12.77 3.48 -22.74
C HIS A 17 -13.01 4.99 -22.74
N ASP A 18 -13.46 5.52 -21.62
CA ASP A 18 -13.59 6.97 -21.42
C ASP A 18 -12.24 7.56 -21.05
N LEU A 19 -11.71 8.45 -21.89
CA LEU A 19 -10.53 9.24 -21.57
C LEU A 19 -10.95 10.49 -20.77
N VAL A 20 -10.59 10.54 -19.50
CA VAL A 20 -10.80 11.73 -18.65
C VAL A 20 -9.56 12.61 -18.69
N VAL A 21 -9.66 13.77 -19.32
CA VAL A 21 -8.60 14.78 -19.35
C VAL A 21 -8.96 15.92 -18.40
N SER A 22 -8.14 16.21 -17.41
CA SER A 22 -8.40 17.23 -16.40
C SER A 22 -7.19 18.13 -16.13
N LYS A 23 -7.45 19.30 -15.54
CA LYS A 23 -6.42 20.26 -15.08
C LYS A 23 -5.42 20.67 -16.19
N THR A 24 -4.12 20.47 -15.94
CA THR A 24 -3.04 20.84 -16.89
C THR A 24 -3.08 20.03 -18.19
N GLY A 25 -3.62 18.81 -18.16
CA GLY A 25 -3.81 17.99 -19.35
C GLY A 25 -4.79 18.57 -20.36
N LEU A 26 -5.73 19.44 -19.96
CA LEU A 26 -6.67 20.09 -20.87
C LEU A 26 -5.97 21.01 -21.89
N ALA A 27 -4.92 21.72 -21.47
CA ALA A 27 -4.15 22.60 -22.35
C ALA A 27 -3.33 21.78 -23.36
N ALA A 28 -2.66 20.72 -22.91
CA ALA A 28 -1.94 19.79 -23.78
C ALA A 28 -2.90 19.07 -24.74
N PHE A 29 -4.04 18.60 -24.25
CA PHE A 29 -5.07 17.96 -25.08
C PHE A 29 -5.53 18.89 -26.21
N ARG A 30 -5.77 20.18 -25.93
CA ARG A 30 -6.14 21.17 -26.95
C ARG A 30 -5.07 21.29 -28.03
N THR A 31 -3.79 21.34 -27.65
CA THR A 31 -2.68 21.67 -28.56
C THR A 31 -2.24 20.46 -29.38
N GLU A 32 -2.26 19.27 -28.79
CA GLU A 32 -1.65 18.07 -29.38
C GLU A 32 -2.66 17.06 -29.95
N ILE A 33 -3.89 17.04 -29.41
CA ILE A 33 -4.90 16.06 -29.79
C ILE A 33 -6.16 16.76 -30.34
N GLY A 34 -6.80 17.63 -29.53
CA GLY A 34 -8.04 18.31 -29.88
C GLY A 34 -9.27 17.41 -30.02
N PHE A 35 -10.39 17.98 -30.45
CA PHE A 35 -11.59 17.26 -30.80
C PHE A 35 -11.81 17.25 -32.32
N LEU A 36 -12.29 16.12 -32.86
CA LEU A 36 -12.63 15.98 -34.27
C LEU A 36 -13.80 16.86 -34.71
N THR A 37 -14.68 17.29 -33.80
CA THR A 37 -15.82 18.15 -34.10
C THR A 37 -15.55 19.57 -33.67
N ALA A 38 -15.76 20.55 -34.58
CA ALA A 38 -15.56 21.98 -34.34
C ALA A 38 -16.30 22.49 -33.09
N ALA A 39 -17.54 22.05 -32.88
CA ALA A 39 -18.36 22.44 -31.73
C ALA A 39 -17.77 22.02 -30.37
N LYS A 40 -17.13 20.84 -30.29
CA LYS A 40 -16.46 20.39 -29.06
C LYS A 40 -15.13 21.10 -28.85
N GLN A 41 -14.41 21.40 -29.93
CA GLN A 41 -13.17 22.14 -29.88
C GLN A 41 -13.42 23.60 -29.42
N GLU A 42 -14.42 24.27 -29.96
CA GLU A 42 -14.83 25.60 -29.57
C GLU A 42 -15.28 25.69 -28.11
N LYS A 43 -16.00 24.66 -27.63
CA LYS A 43 -16.39 24.55 -26.22
C LYS A 43 -15.17 24.36 -25.30
N LEU A 44 -14.15 23.60 -25.72
CA LEU A 44 -12.88 23.44 -24.99
C LEU A 44 -12.12 24.79 -24.93
N GLU A 45 -12.07 25.52 -26.03
CA GLU A 45 -11.41 26.83 -26.09
C GLU A 45 -12.12 27.85 -25.21
N GLY A 46 -13.45 27.91 -25.25
CA GLY A 46 -14.27 28.76 -24.38
C GLY A 46 -14.05 28.44 -22.90
N LEU A 47 -13.97 27.14 -22.57
CA LEU A 47 -13.68 26.70 -21.22
C LEU A 47 -12.28 27.16 -20.76
N LEU A 48 -11.25 26.96 -21.58
CA LEU A 48 -9.87 27.38 -21.27
C LEU A 48 -9.72 28.91 -21.15
N GLN A 49 -10.48 29.71 -21.94
CA GLN A 49 -10.51 31.15 -21.84
C GLN A 49 -11.24 31.64 -20.58
N SER A 50 -12.26 30.93 -20.11
CA SER A 50 -13.02 31.27 -18.90
C SER A 50 -12.23 31.15 -17.60
N TYR A 51 -11.10 30.41 -17.60
CA TYR A 51 -10.23 30.27 -16.43
C TYR A 51 -9.46 31.57 -16.15
N LYS A 52 -10.02 32.48 -15.33
CA LYS A 52 -9.39 33.77 -14.92
C LYS A 52 -8.00 33.59 -14.24
N ARG A 53 -7.65 32.42 -13.73
CA ARG A 53 -6.36 32.09 -13.10
C ARG A 53 -5.57 31.00 -13.83
N GLY A 54 -5.99 30.58 -15.01
CA GLY A 54 -5.48 29.39 -15.70
C GLY A 54 -5.90 28.08 -14.99
N PRO A 55 -5.94 26.94 -15.69
CA PRO A 55 -6.09 25.66 -15.03
C PRO A 55 -4.97 25.56 -14.01
N TYR A 56 -5.29 25.26 -12.77
CA TYR A 56 -4.38 25.21 -11.62
C TYR A 56 -2.98 24.78 -12.04
N ARG A 57 -2.14 25.76 -12.35
CA ARG A 57 -0.71 25.61 -12.59
C ARG A 57 0.02 25.63 -11.24
N GLN A 58 -0.44 24.88 -10.27
CA GLN A 58 0.47 24.40 -9.26
C GLN A 58 1.35 23.36 -9.96
N ARG A 59 2.40 23.88 -10.54
CA ARG A 59 3.53 23.06 -10.94
C ARG A 59 4.10 22.49 -9.64
N PHE A 60 3.83 21.23 -9.36
CA PHE A 60 4.67 20.42 -8.47
C PHE A 60 6.04 20.15 -9.15
N THR A 61 6.54 21.09 -9.92
CA THR A 61 7.84 21.03 -10.55
C THR A 61 8.62 22.25 -10.07
N ALA A 62 9.64 22.01 -9.29
CA ALA A 62 10.68 23.00 -9.03
C ALA A 62 11.49 23.20 -10.32
N ARG A 63 11.88 24.44 -10.59
CA ARG A 63 12.82 24.73 -11.67
C ARG A 63 14.21 24.44 -11.14
N PHE A 64 14.94 23.54 -11.79
CA PHE A 64 16.36 23.36 -11.52
C PHE A 64 17.08 24.68 -11.78
N ALA A 65 17.67 25.28 -10.76
CA ALA A 65 18.32 26.58 -10.84
C ALA A 65 19.83 26.46 -11.08
N SER A 66 20.50 25.62 -10.28
CA SER A 66 21.95 25.34 -10.40
C SER A 66 22.27 24.02 -9.71
N LEU A 67 23.35 23.38 -10.12
CA LEU A 67 24.00 22.30 -9.41
C LEU A 67 25.40 22.80 -9.05
N GLU A 68 25.67 22.94 -7.78
CA GLU A 68 27.01 23.24 -7.28
C GLU A 68 27.51 22.02 -6.51
N PRO A 69 28.75 21.58 -6.73
CA PRO A 69 29.35 20.53 -5.92
C PRO A 69 29.47 21.03 -4.47
N ASP A 70 28.80 20.37 -3.52
CA ASP A 70 28.81 20.73 -2.09
C ASP A 70 29.68 19.78 -1.26
N GLY A 71 30.55 19.01 -1.93
CA GLY A 71 31.41 18.02 -1.31
C GLY A 71 30.70 16.68 -1.06
N GLU A 72 31.28 15.86 -0.20
CA GLU A 72 30.70 14.59 0.23
C GLU A 72 30.00 14.82 1.58
N GLU A 73 28.67 14.76 1.60
CA GLU A 73 27.85 14.78 2.80
C GLU A 73 27.16 13.45 3.05
N MET A 74 26.91 13.16 4.34
CA MET A 74 26.11 12.00 4.71
C MET A 74 24.66 12.19 4.24
N VAL A 75 24.18 11.30 3.40
CA VAL A 75 22.79 11.25 2.98
C VAL A 75 22.04 10.16 3.75
N TYR A 76 20.83 10.48 4.18
CA TYR A 76 19.94 9.56 4.89
C TYR A 76 18.77 9.19 3.99
N ASP A 77 18.43 7.92 4.02
CA ASP A 77 17.30 7.38 3.29
C ASP A 77 16.19 6.99 4.27
N ILE A 78 14.94 7.34 3.94
CA ILE A 78 13.77 7.12 4.79
C ILE A 78 12.81 6.16 4.08
N THR A 79 12.53 5.00 4.69
CA THR A 79 11.51 4.09 4.20
C THR A 79 10.19 4.32 4.93
N GLU A 80 9.16 4.71 4.17
CA GLU A 80 7.77 4.78 4.60
C GLU A 80 7.03 3.57 4.02
N SER A 81 6.41 2.76 4.87
CA SER A 81 5.98 1.41 4.55
C SER A 81 4.52 1.27 4.08
N SER A 82 3.71 2.36 4.11
CA SER A 82 2.33 2.30 3.62
C SER A 82 2.19 2.84 2.20
N THR A 83 2.84 3.94 1.88
CA THR A 83 2.84 4.54 0.54
C THR A 83 4.17 4.36 -0.18
N HIS A 84 5.21 3.89 0.53
CA HIS A 84 6.60 3.84 0.08
C HIS A 84 7.11 5.19 -0.44
N SER A 85 6.55 6.29 0.09
CA SER A 85 6.88 7.64 -0.33
C SER A 85 6.93 8.59 0.86
N PHE A 86 7.79 9.60 0.78
CA PHE A 86 7.90 10.65 1.79
C PHE A 86 8.14 12.00 1.12
N VAL A 87 8.00 13.07 1.90
CA VAL A 87 8.22 14.43 1.39
C VAL A 87 9.60 14.89 1.83
N ALA A 88 10.49 15.09 0.86
CA ALA A 88 11.81 15.69 1.08
C ALA A 88 11.87 17.05 0.38
N ASN A 89 12.11 18.12 1.12
CA ASN A 89 12.19 19.50 0.60
C ASN A 89 10.98 19.88 -0.27
N GLY A 90 9.77 19.43 0.09
CA GLY A 90 8.53 19.70 -0.66
C GLY A 90 8.31 18.83 -1.90
N LEU A 91 9.17 17.85 -2.16
CA LEU A 91 9.02 16.85 -3.22
C LEU A 91 8.56 15.53 -2.63
N VAL A 92 7.59 14.87 -3.27
CA VAL A 92 7.22 13.50 -2.95
C VAL A 92 8.23 12.58 -3.62
N VAL A 93 8.95 11.81 -2.83
CA VAL A 93 9.94 10.81 -3.28
C VAL A 93 9.48 9.43 -2.86
N HIS A 94 9.88 8.42 -3.63
CA HIS A 94 9.52 7.02 -3.43
C HIS A 94 10.78 6.20 -3.27
N ASN A 95 10.79 5.28 -2.28
CA ASN A 95 11.99 4.51 -1.99
C ASN A 95 11.67 3.12 -1.44
N CYS A 96 12.19 2.08 -2.11
CA CYS A 96 12.17 0.69 -1.66
C CYS A 96 13.51 0.23 -1.07
N GLY A 97 14.56 1.03 -1.17
CA GLY A 97 15.87 0.82 -0.53
C GLY A 97 16.82 -0.16 -1.25
N GLU A 98 16.33 -1.17 -1.99
CA GLU A 98 17.16 -2.19 -2.62
C GLU A 98 17.66 -1.85 -4.03
N GLN A 99 17.07 -0.86 -4.69
CA GLN A 99 17.39 -0.49 -6.06
C GLN A 99 17.71 1.01 -6.21
N PRO A 100 19.00 1.42 -6.10
CA PRO A 100 19.40 2.79 -6.43
C PRO A 100 19.40 2.96 -7.94
N LEU A 101 18.33 3.55 -8.48
CA LEU A 101 18.13 3.74 -9.92
C LEU A 101 18.37 5.19 -10.33
N LEU A 102 18.91 5.38 -11.55
CA LEU A 102 18.98 6.67 -12.21
C LEU A 102 17.58 7.10 -12.72
N PRO A 103 17.37 8.39 -13.06
CA PRO A 103 16.12 8.83 -13.66
C PRO A 103 15.74 7.99 -14.88
N TYR A 104 14.48 7.58 -14.95
CA TYR A 104 13.92 6.69 -16.00
C TYR A 104 14.53 5.27 -16.08
N GLU A 105 15.39 4.90 -15.17
CA GLU A 105 15.94 3.55 -15.11
C GLU A 105 14.96 2.59 -14.46
N SER A 106 14.98 1.34 -14.87
CA SER A 106 14.25 0.26 -14.22
C SER A 106 15.12 -0.99 -14.09
N CYS A 107 14.76 -1.86 -13.14
CA CYS A 107 15.42 -3.13 -12.91
C CYS A 107 14.34 -4.20 -12.66
N ASN A 108 14.50 -5.36 -13.29
CA ASN A 108 13.67 -6.52 -12.98
C ASN A 108 14.38 -7.42 -11.98
N LEU A 109 13.58 -8.06 -11.11
CA LEU A 109 14.07 -8.76 -9.94
C LEU A 109 13.75 -10.25 -10.01
N GLY A 110 14.66 -11.07 -9.48
CA GLY A 110 14.47 -12.48 -9.22
C GLY A 110 15.04 -12.86 -7.86
N SER A 111 14.44 -13.84 -7.19
CA SER A 111 14.92 -14.31 -5.89
C SER A 111 14.93 -15.83 -5.85
N ILE A 112 16.10 -16.40 -5.57
CA ILE A 112 16.31 -17.85 -5.45
C ILE A 112 15.77 -18.31 -4.10
N ASN A 113 14.93 -19.34 -4.09
CA ASN A 113 14.49 -19.98 -2.85
C ASN A 113 15.61 -20.88 -2.29
N LEU A 114 16.28 -20.41 -1.26
CA LEU A 114 17.41 -21.13 -0.66
C LEU A 114 17.01 -22.43 0.07
N ALA A 115 15.74 -22.57 0.48
CA ALA A 115 15.26 -23.83 1.05
C ALA A 115 15.33 -24.99 0.06
N THR A 116 15.42 -24.71 -1.26
CA THR A 116 15.49 -25.74 -2.32
C THR A 116 16.91 -26.13 -2.71
N VAL A 117 17.94 -25.44 -2.19
CA VAL A 117 19.34 -25.69 -2.52
C VAL A 117 20.12 -26.34 -1.37
N VAL A 118 19.43 -27.14 -0.57
CA VAL A 118 20.00 -27.89 0.55
C VAL A 118 20.07 -29.37 0.19
N ASP A 119 21.22 -30.01 0.48
CA ASP A 119 21.44 -31.43 0.38
C ASP A 119 21.90 -31.96 1.76
N GLY A 120 20.95 -32.49 2.53
CA GLY A 120 21.19 -32.91 3.92
C GLY A 120 21.47 -31.69 4.83
N ASP A 121 22.71 -31.58 5.29
CA ASP A 121 23.22 -30.55 6.19
C ASP A 121 24.17 -29.54 5.51
N ARG A 122 24.14 -29.46 4.18
CA ARG A 122 25.04 -28.61 3.39
C ARG A 122 24.31 -27.94 2.22
N VAL A 123 24.92 -26.86 1.70
CA VAL A 123 24.45 -26.17 0.50
C VAL A 123 24.88 -26.95 -0.75
N ASP A 124 23.95 -27.21 -1.68
CA ASP A 124 24.22 -27.75 -3.01
C ASP A 124 24.63 -26.61 -3.97
N TYR A 125 25.91 -26.26 -3.96
CA TYR A 125 26.48 -25.22 -4.81
C TYR A 125 26.39 -25.55 -6.31
N GLU A 126 26.39 -26.82 -6.71
CA GLU A 126 26.24 -27.18 -8.12
C GLU A 126 24.81 -26.94 -8.63
N HIS A 127 23.83 -27.27 -7.80
CA HIS A 127 22.45 -26.94 -8.10
C HIS A 127 22.24 -25.41 -8.13
N LEU A 128 22.76 -24.70 -7.14
CA LEU A 128 22.71 -23.24 -7.05
C LEU A 128 23.34 -22.57 -8.28
N ARG A 129 24.50 -23.02 -8.76
CA ARG A 129 25.15 -22.53 -9.98
C ARG A 129 24.22 -22.59 -11.18
N ARG A 130 23.59 -23.74 -11.41
CA ARG A 130 22.65 -23.89 -12.55
C ARG A 130 21.47 -22.95 -12.45
N ILE A 131 20.92 -22.75 -11.23
CA ILE A 131 19.84 -21.80 -11.00
C ILE A 131 20.30 -20.37 -11.31
N VAL A 132 21.46 -19.94 -10.80
CA VAL A 132 22.00 -18.59 -11.03
C VAL A 132 22.17 -18.31 -12.51
N HIS A 133 22.82 -19.19 -13.28
CA HIS A 133 23.02 -19.00 -14.72
C HIS A 133 21.69 -18.91 -15.47
N THR A 134 20.74 -19.77 -15.14
CA THR A 134 19.40 -19.74 -15.74
C THR A 134 18.66 -18.45 -15.40
N ALA A 135 18.74 -18.00 -14.13
CA ALA A 135 18.06 -16.79 -13.66
C ALA A 135 18.64 -15.53 -14.29
N VAL A 136 19.97 -15.41 -14.42
CA VAL A 136 20.62 -14.26 -15.08
C VAL A 136 20.19 -14.17 -16.53
N ARG A 137 20.18 -15.29 -17.27
CA ARG A 137 19.71 -15.32 -18.67
C ARG A 137 18.22 -14.93 -18.74
N PHE A 138 17.38 -15.48 -17.88
CA PHE A 138 15.96 -15.16 -17.83
C PHE A 138 15.70 -13.67 -17.58
N LEU A 139 16.40 -13.08 -16.61
CA LEU A 139 16.25 -11.67 -16.27
C LEU A 139 16.78 -10.75 -17.41
N ASP A 140 17.84 -11.13 -18.10
CA ASP A 140 18.32 -10.42 -19.30
C ASP A 140 17.27 -10.48 -20.43
N ASP A 141 16.69 -11.64 -20.69
CA ASP A 141 15.66 -11.84 -21.72
C ASP A 141 14.38 -11.04 -21.41
N VAL A 142 14.01 -10.88 -20.14
CA VAL A 142 12.86 -10.04 -19.71
C VAL A 142 13.04 -8.59 -20.14
N ILE A 143 14.26 -8.04 -20.14
CA ILE A 143 14.52 -6.66 -20.60
C ILE A 143 14.11 -6.48 -22.06
N ASP A 144 14.33 -7.49 -22.88
CA ASP A 144 14.07 -7.42 -24.32
C ASP A 144 12.58 -7.58 -24.66
N VAL A 145 11.86 -8.46 -23.93
CA VAL A 145 10.44 -8.73 -24.18
C VAL A 145 9.50 -7.75 -23.47
N ASN A 146 10.00 -6.98 -22.51
CA ASN A 146 9.18 -6.07 -21.72
C ASN A 146 8.66 -4.89 -22.55
N LYS A 147 7.44 -4.42 -22.23
CA LYS A 147 6.79 -3.26 -22.83
C LYS A 147 6.90 -2.07 -21.88
N TYR A 148 7.73 -1.12 -22.24
CA TYR A 148 7.95 0.08 -21.43
C TYR A 148 6.90 1.14 -21.72
N PRO A 149 6.34 1.81 -20.69
CA PRO A 149 5.28 2.81 -20.88
C PRO A 149 5.79 4.13 -21.48
N LEU A 150 7.10 4.43 -21.35
CA LEU A 150 7.74 5.64 -21.89
C LEU A 150 9.02 5.28 -22.66
N PRO A 151 9.30 5.97 -23.78
CA PRO A 151 10.55 5.76 -24.55
C PRO A 151 11.82 5.94 -23.72
N GLN A 152 11.85 6.93 -22.82
CA GLN A 152 12.99 7.20 -21.93
C GLN A 152 13.28 6.03 -20.99
N ILE A 153 12.24 5.35 -20.48
CA ILE A 153 12.41 4.15 -19.65
C ILE A 153 12.99 3.02 -20.50
N ALA A 154 12.48 2.84 -21.72
CA ALA A 154 13.01 1.83 -22.65
C ALA A 154 14.48 2.07 -22.97
N GLU A 155 14.87 3.31 -23.26
CA GLU A 155 16.23 3.71 -23.56
C GLU A 155 17.19 3.44 -22.40
N MET A 156 16.86 3.94 -21.20
CA MET A 156 17.70 3.77 -20.01
C MET A 156 17.80 2.30 -19.59
N THR A 157 16.68 1.58 -19.57
CA THR A 157 16.69 0.17 -19.14
C THR A 157 17.46 -0.71 -20.10
N ARG A 158 17.27 -0.55 -21.41
CA ARG A 158 18.03 -1.30 -22.43
C ARG A 158 19.49 -0.85 -22.50
N GLY A 159 19.75 0.44 -22.22
CA GLY A 159 21.09 1.01 -22.20
C GLY A 159 21.98 0.42 -21.11
N ASN A 160 21.45 0.27 -19.90
CA ASN A 160 22.20 -0.24 -18.74
C ASN A 160 21.99 -1.74 -18.49
N ARG A 161 20.88 -2.31 -18.94
CA ARG A 161 20.50 -3.72 -18.75
C ARG A 161 20.68 -4.21 -17.31
N LYS A 162 20.27 -3.39 -16.33
CA LYS A 162 20.33 -3.77 -14.91
C LYS A 162 19.35 -4.89 -14.61
N ILE A 163 19.83 -5.91 -13.94
CA ILE A 163 19.05 -6.98 -13.34
C ILE A 163 19.37 -7.07 -11.86
N GLY A 164 18.47 -7.65 -11.06
CA GLY A 164 18.62 -7.81 -9.63
C GLY A 164 18.28 -9.24 -9.21
N LEU A 165 19.24 -10.15 -9.28
CA LEU A 165 19.11 -11.50 -8.75
C LEU A 165 19.49 -11.52 -7.28
N GLY A 166 18.60 -12.02 -6.43
CA GLY A 166 18.82 -12.16 -5.01
C GLY A 166 18.33 -13.50 -4.49
N VAL A 167 18.05 -13.53 -3.19
CA VAL A 167 17.63 -14.74 -2.49
C VAL A 167 16.39 -14.50 -1.63
N MET A 168 15.69 -15.57 -1.29
CA MET A 168 14.67 -15.69 -0.26
C MET A 168 14.86 -17.05 0.44
N GLY A 169 14.28 -17.23 1.62
CA GLY A 169 14.43 -18.49 2.36
C GLY A 169 15.76 -18.65 3.07
N PHE A 170 16.45 -17.57 3.43
CA PHE A 170 17.74 -17.68 4.13
C PHE A 170 17.58 -18.24 5.55
N ALA A 171 16.52 -17.83 6.27
CA ALA A 171 16.24 -18.41 7.59
C ALA A 171 15.94 -19.91 7.48
N ASP A 172 15.19 -20.35 6.45
CA ASP A 172 14.94 -21.77 6.20
C ASP A 172 16.23 -22.54 5.94
N LEU A 173 17.13 -21.98 5.11
CA LEU A 173 18.44 -22.57 4.87
C LEU A 173 19.20 -22.80 6.19
N LEU A 174 19.26 -21.76 7.05
CA LEU A 174 19.93 -21.86 8.35
C LEU A 174 19.30 -22.93 9.26
N PHE A 175 17.98 -23.07 9.23
CA PHE A 175 17.28 -24.14 9.98
C PHE A 175 17.71 -25.53 9.52
N HIS A 176 17.79 -25.76 8.21
CA HIS A 176 18.28 -27.02 7.66
C HIS A 176 19.73 -27.31 8.03
N LEU A 177 20.57 -26.27 8.03
CA LEU A 177 21.97 -26.40 8.45
C LEU A 177 22.13 -26.52 9.97
N GLY A 178 21.07 -26.28 10.76
CA GLY A 178 21.10 -26.28 12.22
C GLY A 178 21.88 -25.10 12.83
N ILE A 179 21.94 -23.97 12.13
CA ILE A 179 22.72 -22.77 12.47
C ILE A 179 21.79 -21.69 13.01
N PRO A 180 22.05 -21.12 14.20
CA PRO A 180 21.33 -19.96 14.71
C PRO A 180 21.54 -18.73 13.83
N TYR A 181 20.45 -17.97 13.57
CA TYR A 181 20.51 -16.76 12.74
C TYR A 181 21.45 -15.69 13.31
N ASP A 182 21.47 -15.51 14.63
CA ASP A 182 22.30 -14.56 15.39
C ASP A 182 23.64 -15.19 15.81
N SER A 183 24.40 -15.72 14.85
CA SER A 183 25.68 -16.37 15.07
C SER A 183 26.73 -15.93 14.03
N ASP A 184 28.01 -16.02 14.39
CA ASP A 184 29.10 -15.76 13.46
C ASP A 184 29.12 -16.76 12.30
N GLU A 185 28.65 -17.99 12.55
CA GLU A 185 28.52 -19.03 11.52
C GLU A 185 27.46 -18.62 10.46
N ALA A 186 26.32 -18.04 10.88
CA ALA A 186 25.32 -17.53 9.94
C ALA A 186 25.86 -16.38 9.09
N LEU A 187 26.70 -15.51 9.67
CA LEU A 187 27.39 -14.45 8.91
C LEU A 187 28.31 -15.03 7.84
N GLN A 188 29.10 -16.05 8.19
CA GLN A 188 30.00 -16.72 7.26
C GLN A 188 29.24 -17.42 6.13
N VAL A 189 28.16 -18.15 6.46
CA VAL A 189 27.30 -18.79 5.46
C VAL A 189 26.70 -17.74 4.53
N GLY A 190 26.17 -16.64 5.06
CA GLY A 190 25.60 -15.55 4.27
C GLY A 190 26.61 -14.92 3.32
N GLU A 191 27.81 -14.63 3.80
CA GLU A 191 28.91 -14.05 3.01
C GLU A 191 29.40 -15.00 1.91
N GLN A 192 29.65 -16.27 2.24
CA GLN A 192 30.09 -17.29 1.29
C GLN A 192 29.03 -17.54 0.21
N LEU A 193 27.77 -17.67 0.63
CA LEU A 193 26.65 -17.91 -0.27
C LEU A 193 26.47 -16.76 -1.27
N MET A 194 26.44 -15.52 -0.77
CA MET A 194 26.21 -14.35 -1.63
C MET A 194 27.43 -14.08 -2.51
N GLY A 195 28.65 -14.31 -2.01
CA GLY A 195 29.87 -14.27 -2.81
C GLY A 195 29.84 -15.27 -3.96
N PHE A 196 29.43 -16.49 -3.71
CA PHE A 196 29.26 -17.49 -4.76
C PHE A 196 28.20 -17.08 -5.79
N ILE A 197 27.05 -16.54 -5.36
CA ILE A 197 25.99 -16.07 -6.28
C ILE A 197 26.50 -14.91 -7.14
N ASP A 198 27.22 -13.95 -6.57
CA ASP A 198 27.75 -12.80 -7.29
C ASP A 198 28.81 -13.23 -8.35
N ASP A 199 29.72 -14.14 -7.97
CA ASP A 199 30.71 -14.71 -8.88
C ASP A 199 30.05 -15.43 -10.06
N GLU A 200 29.07 -16.30 -9.78
CA GLU A 200 28.36 -17.06 -10.82
C GLU A 200 27.44 -16.16 -11.69
N ALA A 201 26.80 -15.15 -11.08
CA ALA A 201 26.02 -14.17 -11.84
C ALA A 201 26.91 -13.32 -12.76
N THR A 202 28.10 -12.97 -12.29
CA THR A 202 29.11 -12.28 -13.11
C THR A 202 29.57 -13.15 -14.28
N ARG A 203 29.90 -14.42 -14.03
CA ARG A 203 30.26 -15.38 -15.10
C ARG A 203 29.15 -15.54 -16.11
N ALA A 204 27.91 -15.72 -15.68
CA ALA A 204 26.76 -15.82 -16.57
C ALA A 204 26.57 -14.55 -17.41
N SER A 205 26.74 -13.36 -16.82
CA SER A 205 26.66 -12.08 -17.53
C SER A 205 27.80 -11.89 -18.52
N VAL A 206 29.03 -12.38 -18.24
CA VAL A 206 30.17 -12.39 -19.18
C VAL A 206 29.87 -13.33 -20.34
N ASP A 207 29.34 -14.52 -20.10
CA ASP A 207 28.97 -15.46 -21.15
C ASP A 207 27.88 -14.89 -22.06
N LEU A 208 26.88 -14.22 -21.49
CA LEU A 208 25.88 -13.48 -22.27
C LEU A 208 26.50 -12.32 -23.07
N ALA A 209 27.47 -11.62 -22.50
CA ALA A 209 28.19 -10.56 -23.25
C ALA A 209 28.96 -11.09 -24.43
N ARG A 210 29.56 -12.26 -24.32
CA ARG A 210 30.24 -12.94 -25.47
C ARG A 210 29.23 -13.34 -26.54
N GLU A 211 28.04 -13.76 -26.16
CA GLU A 211 26.99 -14.20 -27.07
C GLU A 211 26.25 -13.02 -27.74
N ARG A 212 25.99 -11.92 -27.00
CA ARG A 212 25.05 -10.85 -27.38
C ARG A 212 25.63 -9.43 -27.31
N GLY A 213 26.92 -9.28 -26.99
CA GLY A 213 27.59 -8.01 -26.71
C GLY A 213 27.36 -7.52 -25.25
N THR A 214 28.18 -6.58 -24.81
CA THR A 214 28.05 -5.89 -23.53
C THR A 214 26.76 -5.04 -23.47
N PHE A 215 26.40 -4.48 -22.30
CA PHE A 215 25.33 -3.51 -22.25
C PHE A 215 25.67 -2.24 -23.06
N PRO A 216 24.69 -1.58 -23.73
CA PRO A 216 24.96 -0.47 -24.65
C PRO A 216 25.74 0.70 -24.03
N ASN A 217 25.49 1.05 -22.78
CA ASN A 217 26.16 2.14 -22.04
C ASN A 217 27.47 1.68 -21.37
N PHE A 218 28.13 0.65 -21.90
CA PHE A 218 29.36 0.08 -21.34
C PHE A 218 30.54 1.07 -21.38
N ALA A 219 30.70 1.81 -22.47
CA ALA A 219 31.78 2.76 -22.64
C ALA A 219 31.73 3.87 -21.57
N GLY A 220 32.85 4.10 -20.89
CA GLY A 220 32.96 5.04 -19.78
C GLY A 220 32.38 4.55 -18.45
N SER A 221 31.87 3.31 -18.36
CA SER A 221 31.44 2.69 -17.11
C SER A 221 32.63 2.20 -16.28
N ILE A 222 32.37 1.78 -15.05
CA ILE A 222 33.39 1.14 -14.18
C ILE A 222 33.93 -0.16 -14.76
N TYR A 223 33.25 -0.76 -15.74
CA TYR A 223 33.69 -1.96 -16.44
C TYR A 223 34.51 -1.68 -17.70
N ASP A 224 34.59 -0.43 -18.16
CA ASP A 224 35.39 -0.01 -19.31
C ASP A 224 36.87 0.19 -18.94
N GLN A 225 37.46 -0.87 -18.40
CA GLN A 225 38.86 -0.95 -17.97
C GLN A 225 39.47 -2.27 -18.45
N ALA A 226 40.78 -2.27 -18.72
CA ALA A 226 41.45 -3.40 -19.36
C ALA A 226 41.31 -4.74 -18.61
N GLU A 227 41.24 -4.73 -17.30
CA GLU A 227 41.16 -5.94 -16.47
C GLU A 227 39.73 -6.22 -15.95
N ALA A 228 38.76 -5.34 -16.23
CA ALA A 228 37.39 -5.53 -15.76
C ALA A 228 36.63 -6.56 -16.63
N PRO A 229 35.67 -7.28 -16.04
CA PRO A 229 34.89 -8.25 -16.81
C PRO A 229 33.99 -7.56 -17.83
N GLN A 230 33.95 -8.10 -19.05
CA GLN A 230 33.08 -7.65 -20.13
C GLN A 230 31.66 -8.21 -19.86
N VAL A 231 30.83 -7.47 -19.18
CA VAL A 231 29.49 -7.94 -18.71
C VAL A 231 28.35 -7.47 -19.61
N ARG A 232 27.29 -8.26 -19.69
CA ARG A 232 26.04 -7.95 -20.39
C ARG A 232 25.13 -7.02 -19.56
N ASN A 233 25.24 -7.04 -18.22
CA ASN A 233 24.35 -6.37 -17.29
C ASN A 233 25.15 -5.44 -16.37
N ALA A 234 24.80 -4.16 -16.29
CA ALA A 234 25.52 -3.18 -15.47
C ALA A 234 25.44 -3.48 -13.97
N THR A 235 24.35 -4.09 -13.49
CA THR A 235 24.25 -4.72 -12.17
C THR A 235 23.58 -6.08 -12.30
N ARG A 236 23.90 -7.02 -11.41
CA ARG A 236 23.42 -8.40 -11.46
C ARG A 236 22.69 -8.80 -10.19
N THR A 237 23.14 -8.31 -9.04
CA THR A 237 22.70 -8.79 -7.73
C THR A 237 21.98 -7.72 -6.90
N THR A 238 20.94 -8.13 -6.15
CA THR A 238 20.21 -7.35 -5.15
C THR A 238 19.50 -8.26 -4.17
N ILE A 239 19.22 -7.81 -2.97
CA ILE A 239 18.34 -8.53 -2.05
C ILE A 239 17.02 -7.76 -1.94
N ALA A 240 15.98 -8.30 -2.57
CA ALA A 240 14.63 -7.75 -2.55
C ALA A 240 13.86 -8.20 -1.29
N PRO A 241 12.79 -7.47 -0.87
CA PRO A 241 11.99 -7.86 0.29
C PRO A 241 11.27 -9.19 0.15
N THR A 242 10.88 -9.58 -1.04
CA THR A 242 10.19 -10.84 -1.41
C THR A 242 8.91 -11.18 -0.65
N GLY A 243 8.23 -10.18 -0.05
CA GLY A 243 7.09 -10.40 0.85
C GLY A 243 5.98 -11.27 0.27
N THR A 244 5.62 -11.10 -1.01
CA THR A 244 4.57 -11.90 -1.67
C THR A 244 5.13 -13.19 -2.28
N ILE A 245 6.26 -13.12 -2.98
CA ILE A 245 6.80 -14.29 -3.69
C ILE A 245 7.35 -15.36 -2.73
N SER A 246 7.80 -14.99 -1.53
CA SER A 246 8.21 -15.96 -0.51
C SER A 246 7.02 -16.79 0.01
N ILE A 247 5.83 -16.18 0.16
CA ILE A 247 4.59 -16.90 0.49
C ILE A 247 4.25 -17.91 -0.61
N ILE A 248 4.36 -17.51 -1.88
CA ILE A 248 4.14 -18.40 -3.03
C ILE A 248 5.20 -19.52 -3.05
N GLY A 249 6.46 -19.18 -2.74
CA GLY A 249 7.58 -20.10 -2.69
C GLY A 249 7.63 -20.99 -1.44
N GLY A 250 6.77 -20.74 -0.44
CA GLY A 250 6.72 -21.51 0.80
C GLY A 250 7.99 -21.38 1.64
N CYS A 251 8.59 -20.18 1.73
CA CYS A 251 9.82 -19.92 2.50
C CYS A 251 9.80 -18.53 3.15
N SER A 252 10.80 -18.25 3.99
CA SER A 252 11.02 -16.94 4.61
C SER A 252 11.37 -15.86 3.59
N SER A 253 11.06 -14.59 3.90
CA SER A 253 11.29 -13.47 3.00
C SER A 253 12.75 -13.03 2.97
N GLY A 254 13.34 -12.96 1.79
CA GLY A 254 14.70 -12.45 1.58
C GLY A 254 15.72 -13.10 2.51
N ILE A 255 16.45 -12.26 3.20
CA ILE A 255 17.38 -12.64 4.27
C ILE A 255 16.82 -12.31 5.66
N GLU A 256 15.50 -12.08 5.76
CA GLU A 256 14.87 -11.81 7.05
C GLU A 256 14.87 -13.05 7.94
N PRO A 257 15.01 -12.92 9.27
CA PRO A 257 14.72 -14.00 10.17
C PRO A 257 13.24 -14.35 10.14
N LEU A 258 12.88 -15.51 10.61
CA LEU A 258 11.49 -15.89 10.73
C LEU A 258 10.76 -14.94 11.70
N PHE A 259 9.58 -14.48 11.31
CA PHE A 259 8.78 -13.60 12.18
C PHE A 259 8.20 -14.36 13.37
N ALA A 260 7.68 -15.56 13.11
CA ALA A 260 7.15 -16.47 14.13
C ALA A 260 7.24 -17.92 13.63
N VAL A 261 7.56 -18.85 14.53
CA VAL A 261 7.62 -20.30 14.23
C VAL A 261 6.23 -20.90 14.08
N SER A 262 5.28 -20.38 14.84
CA SER A 262 3.86 -20.73 14.76
C SER A 262 3.02 -19.49 14.95
N TYR A 263 1.92 -19.36 14.22
CA TYR A 263 1.00 -18.22 14.30
C TYR A 263 -0.43 -18.65 13.99
N VAL A 264 -1.39 -17.86 14.50
CA VAL A 264 -2.80 -18.09 14.23
C VAL A 264 -3.24 -17.15 13.11
N ARG A 265 -3.61 -17.74 11.96
CA ARG A 265 -4.24 -16.98 10.88
C ARG A 265 -5.74 -16.85 11.18
N ARG A 266 -6.20 -15.62 11.31
CA ARG A 266 -7.61 -15.28 11.57
C ARG A 266 -8.31 -14.89 10.27
N LYS A 267 -9.59 -15.26 10.13
CA LYS A 267 -10.46 -14.88 9.01
C LYS A 267 -10.09 -15.47 7.64
N VAL A 268 -9.77 -16.75 7.61
CA VAL A 268 -9.49 -17.41 6.33
C VAL A 268 -10.78 -17.78 5.59
N LEU A 269 -11.79 -18.29 6.30
CA LEU A 269 -13.16 -18.55 5.86
C LEU A 269 -14.04 -18.55 7.12
N ASP A 270 -15.10 -17.75 7.17
CA ASP A 270 -16.16 -17.75 8.20
C ASP A 270 -15.70 -17.65 9.68
N ASP A 271 -14.78 -16.74 10.01
CA ASP A 271 -14.22 -16.51 11.36
C ASP A 271 -13.40 -17.67 11.96
N ASP A 272 -13.03 -18.68 11.20
CA ASP A 272 -12.18 -19.77 11.67
C ASP A 272 -10.73 -19.31 11.94
N GLU A 273 -10.19 -19.75 13.06
CA GLU A 273 -8.78 -19.58 13.42
C GLU A 273 -8.00 -20.82 12.97
N MET A 274 -7.02 -20.66 12.09
CA MET A 274 -6.15 -21.74 11.65
C MET A 274 -4.75 -21.55 12.23
N LEU A 275 -4.28 -22.57 12.95
CA LEU A 275 -2.91 -22.62 13.44
C LEU A 275 -1.99 -23.03 12.28
N GLU A 276 -1.07 -22.14 11.91
CA GLU A 276 -0.01 -22.43 10.96
C GLU A 276 1.31 -22.59 11.69
N VAL A 277 2.00 -23.70 11.45
CA VAL A 277 3.32 -24.03 12.02
C VAL A 277 4.32 -24.10 10.87
N HIS A 278 5.53 -23.60 11.11
CA HIS A 278 6.61 -23.71 10.12
C HIS A 278 6.90 -25.19 9.79
N PRO A 279 6.83 -25.61 8.51
CA PRO A 279 6.85 -27.04 8.15
C PRO A 279 8.09 -27.79 8.66
N TYR A 280 9.26 -27.18 8.52
CA TYR A 280 10.50 -27.81 8.98
C TYR A 280 10.59 -27.88 10.51
N PHE A 281 10.05 -26.89 11.24
CA PHE A 281 9.96 -26.97 12.69
C PHE A 281 9.05 -28.12 13.13
N GLU A 282 7.90 -28.28 12.47
CA GLU A 282 6.97 -29.37 12.74
C GLU A 282 7.63 -30.76 12.48
N GLU A 283 8.38 -30.85 11.37
CA GLU A 283 9.15 -32.06 11.06
C GLU A 283 10.18 -32.38 12.16
N VAL A 284 10.98 -31.35 12.55
CA VAL A 284 11.96 -31.49 13.63
C VAL A 284 11.30 -31.91 14.94
N ALA A 285 10.19 -31.22 15.30
CA ALA A 285 9.49 -31.54 16.55
C ALA A 285 8.95 -32.97 16.60
N LYS A 286 8.43 -33.47 15.46
CA LYS A 286 7.99 -34.88 15.33
C LYS A 286 9.16 -35.85 15.39
N ARG A 287 10.24 -35.57 14.68
CA ARG A 287 11.45 -36.40 14.64
C ARG A 287 12.14 -36.53 16.01
N GLU A 288 12.22 -35.40 16.72
CA GLU A 288 12.88 -35.34 18.04
C GLU A 288 11.92 -35.66 19.20
N GLY A 289 10.63 -35.90 18.93
CA GLY A 289 9.66 -36.41 19.89
C GLY A 289 9.05 -35.37 20.86
N PHE A 290 9.17 -34.07 20.57
CA PHE A 290 8.56 -33.03 21.42
C PHE A 290 7.31 -32.36 20.78
N TYR A 291 6.80 -32.89 19.66
CA TYR A 291 5.59 -32.34 19.02
C TYR A 291 4.33 -32.60 19.85
N SER A 292 3.55 -31.56 20.10
CA SER A 292 2.16 -31.64 20.52
C SER A 292 1.37 -30.42 20.05
N GLU A 293 0.07 -30.60 19.80
CA GLU A 293 -0.80 -29.47 19.40
C GLU A 293 -0.83 -28.36 20.48
N ALA A 294 -0.80 -28.76 21.76
CA ALA A 294 -0.74 -27.82 22.89
C ALA A 294 0.53 -26.97 22.85
N LEU A 295 1.68 -27.59 22.54
CA LEU A 295 2.96 -26.89 22.38
C LEU A 295 2.92 -25.94 21.18
N MET A 296 2.40 -26.39 20.03
CA MET A 296 2.30 -25.55 18.82
C MET A 296 1.41 -24.31 19.07
N LYS A 297 0.30 -24.49 19.77
CA LYS A 297 -0.57 -23.38 20.17
C LYS A 297 0.13 -22.43 21.14
N ARG A 298 0.85 -22.96 22.11
CA ARG A 298 1.62 -22.16 23.07
C ARG A 298 2.69 -21.31 22.35
N ILE A 299 3.42 -21.91 21.39
CA ILE A 299 4.40 -21.18 20.56
C ILE A 299 3.71 -20.04 19.79
N ALA A 300 2.52 -20.28 19.23
CA ALA A 300 1.76 -19.25 18.52
C ALA A 300 1.29 -18.11 19.45
N ASP A 301 0.97 -18.44 20.70
CA ASP A 301 0.56 -17.46 21.71
C ASP A 301 1.76 -16.66 22.28
N GLU A 302 2.91 -17.29 22.48
CA GLU A 302 4.14 -16.66 22.99
C GLU A 302 4.95 -15.97 21.88
N GLY A 303 4.88 -16.49 20.64
CA GLY A 303 5.54 -15.97 19.44
C GLY A 303 7.03 -16.26 19.35
N THR A 304 7.61 -16.95 20.32
CA THR A 304 9.00 -17.38 20.35
C THR A 304 9.12 -18.76 20.96
N VAL A 305 10.16 -19.48 20.62
CA VAL A 305 10.52 -20.76 21.23
C VAL A 305 11.60 -20.61 22.31
N ALA A 306 12.17 -19.42 22.47
CA ALA A 306 13.38 -19.17 23.26
C ALA A 306 13.25 -19.59 24.75
N HIS A 307 12.05 -19.47 25.32
CA HIS A 307 11.80 -19.72 26.75
C HIS A 307 10.96 -20.96 27.04
N ILE A 308 10.78 -21.84 26.06
CA ILE A 308 9.95 -23.05 26.20
C ILE A 308 10.85 -24.26 26.50
N ASP A 309 10.89 -24.67 27.77
CA ASP A 309 11.79 -25.72 28.24
C ASP A 309 11.51 -27.14 27.66
N GLU A 310 10.27 -27.37 27.17
CA GLU A 310 9.92 -28.62 26.48
C GLU A 310 10.64 -28.78 25.14
N ILE A 311 11.18 -27.68 24.58
CA ILE A 311 11.97 -27.71 23.35
C ILE A 311 13.45 -27.83 23.70
N PRO A 312 14.19 -28.81 23.13
CA PRO A 312 15.63 -28.95 23.37
C PRO A 312 16.39 -27.64 23.06
N GLU A 313 17.37 -27.30 23.91
CA GLU A 313 18.14 -26.06 23.84
C GLU A 313 18.72 -25.79 22.43
N LYS A 314 19.24 -26.84 21.78
CA LYS A 314 19.74 -26.75 20.39
C LYS A 314 18.68 -26.12 19.47
N TRP A 315 17.46 -26.61 19.53
CA TRP A 315 16.39 -26.15 18.63
C TRP A 315 15.83 -24.80 19.04
N ARG A 316 15.83 -24.46 20.33
CA ARG A 316 15.50 -23.09 20.79
C ARG A 316 16.47 -22.05 20.22
N ARG A 317 17.75 -22.40 20.10
CA ARG A 317 18.77 -21.54 19.50
C ARG A 317 18.67 -21.44 17.99
N VAL A 318 18.30 -22.53 17.30
CA VAL A 318 18.17 -22.55 15.83
C VAL A 318 16.93 -21.79 15.36
N PHE A 319 15.78 -22.01 16.02
CA PHE A 319 14.51 -21.40 15.60
C PHE A 319 14.24 -20.04 16.27
N VAL A 320 15.26 -19.19 16.38
CA VAL A 320 15.09 -17.80 16.85
C VAL A 320 14.25 -17.00 15.89
N THR A 321 13.44 -16.07 16.44
CA THR A 321 12.56 -15.20 15.66
C THR A 321 13.10 -13.78 15.59
N ALA A 322 12.50 -12.94 14.74
CA ALA A 322 12.92 -11.56 14.55
C ALA A 322 12.94 -10.75 15.86
N HIS A 323 12.12 -11.10 16.83
CA HIS A 323 12.05 -10.44 18.14
C HIS A 323 13.08 -10.93 19.15
N ASP A 324 13.68 -12.10 18.91
CA ASP A 324 14.73 -12.66 19.77
C ASP A 324 16.12 -12.13 19.40
N ILE A 325 16.25 -11.56 18.19
CA ILE A 325 17.53 -11.13 17.59
C ILE A 325 17.77 -9.67 17.92
N THR A 326 18.97 -9.36 18.40
CA THR A 326 19.34 -7.96 18.69
C THR A 326 19.58 -7.14 17.42
N PRO A 327 19.35 -5.81 17.43
CA PRO A 327 19.56 -4.93 16.28
C PRO A 327 20.93 -5.06 15.62
N ASP A 328 21.98 -5.30 16.38
CA ASP A 328 23.34 -5.47 15.87
C ASP A 328 23.49 -6.67 14.94
N TRP A 329 22.85 -7.81 15.26
CA TRP A 329 22.88 -8.99 14.41
C TRP A 329 22.16 -8.78 13.09
N HIS A 330 21.06 -8.02 13.09
CA HIS A 330 20.37 -7.64 11.86
C HIS A 330 21.31 -6.89 10.90
N ILE A 331 22.08 -5.89 11.44
CA ILE A 331 23.01 -5.09 10.63
C ILE A 331 24.22 -5.91 10.20
N LYS A 332 24.80 -6.74 11.09
CA LYS A 332 25.94 -7.60 10.74
C LYS A 332 25.60 -8.53 9.57
N LEU A 333 24.42 -9.15 9.62
CA LEU A 333 23.99 -10.04 8.55
C LEU A 333 23.73 -9.27 7.25
N GLN A 334 23.05 -8.12 7.33
CA GLN A 334 22.86 -7.25 6.17
C GLN A 334 24.18 -6.87 5.52
N ALA A 335 25.18 -6.50 6.31
CA ALA A 335 26.51 -6.15 5.83
C ALA A 335 27.24 -7.34 5.19
N ALA A 336 27.08 -8.55 5.73
CA ALA A 336 27.64 -9.77 5.13
C ALA A 336 27.14 -9.97 3.69
N PHE A 337 25.84 -9.81 3.47
CA PHE A 337 25.26 -9.87 2.12
C PHE A 337 25.64 -8.67 1.26
N GLN A 338 25.68 -7.45 1.83
CA GLN A 338 25.97 -6.23 1.06
C GLN A 338 27.35 -6.23 0.44
N ARG A 339 28.35 -6.90 1.06
CA ARG A 339 29.71 -7.00 0.52
C ARG A 339 29.76 -7.64 -0.87
N HIS A 340 28.77 -8.48 -1.20
CA HIS A 340 28.67 -9.23 -2.44
C HIS A 340 27.38 -8.93 -3.22
N THR A 341 26.82 -7.71 -3.02
CA THR A 341 25.60 -7.29 -3.71
C THR A 341 25.85 -6.00 -4.48
N ASP A 342 25.67 -6.01 -5.80
CA ASP A 342 25.86 -4.84 -6.67
C ASP A 342 24.94 -3.67 -6.28
N ASN A 343 23.66 -3.95 -6.06
CA ASN A 343 22.68 -2.96 -5.62
C ASN A 343 22.63 -2.91 -4.09
N ALA A 344 21.49 -2.67 -3.49
CA ALA A 344 21.37 -2.68 -2.04
C ALA A 344 20.66 -3.93 -1.52
N VAL A 345 20.62 -4.05 -0.21
CA VAL A 345 20.07 -5.19 0.52
C VAL A 345 18.87 -4.74 1.33
N SER A 346 17.69 -5.26 1.01
CA SER A 346 16.51 -5.07 1.83
C SER A 346 16.60 -5.91 3.10
N LYS A 347 16.63 -5.24 4.24
CA LYS A 347 16.68 -5.86 5.57
C LYS A 347 16.05 -4.95 6.61
N THR A 348 15.16 -5.53 7.41
CA THR A 348 14.52 -4.82 8.51
C THR A 348 15.24 -5.10 9.83
N VAL A 349 15.54 -4.05 10.56
CA VAL A 349 15.96 -4.12 11.96
C VAL A 349 14.73 -4.02 12.84
N ASN A 350 14.40 -5.09 13.55
CA ASN A 350 13.25 -5.13 14.43
C ASN A 350 13.62 -4.63 15.82
N PHE A 351 12.92 -3.58 16.26
CA PHE A 351 13.09 -3.00 17.59
C PHE A 351 11.92 -3.35 18.51
N PRO A 352 12.18 -3.62 19.78
CA PRO A 352 11.12 -3.76 20.77
C PRO A 352 10.44 -2.40 21.01
N HIS A 353 9.23 -2.42 21.59
CA HIS A 353 8.42 -1.20 21.84
C HIS A 353 9.15 -0.12 22.65
N GLN A 354 10.02 -0.49 23.58
CA GLN A 354 10.78 0.41 24.44
C GLN A 354 12.00 1.04 23.79
N ALA A 355 12.34 0.70 22.55
CA ALA A 355 13.51 1.26 21.87
C ALA A 355 13.41 2.78 21.73
N THR A 356 14.53 3.44 21.93
CA THR A 356 14.68 4.89 21.93
C THR A 356 15.19 5.43 20.58
N ALA A 357 15.20 6.75 20.42
CA ALA A 357 15.82 7.39 19.27
C ALA A 357 17.33 7.13 19.20
N ASP A 358 18.00 7.04 20.35
CA ASP A 358 19.46 6.78 20.43
C ASP A 358 19.80 5.36 19.94
N ASP A 359 18.91 4.38 20.21
CA ASP A 359 19.07 3.01 19.69
C ASP A 359 18.97 3.01 18.17
N VAL A 360 18.01 3.77 17.62
CA VAL A 360 17.84 3.93 16.16
C VAL A 360 19.06 4.62 15.55
N GLU A 361 19.55 5.71 16.12
CA GLU A 361 20.76 6.40 15.67
C GLU A 361 21.97 5.46 15.66
N SER A 362 22.13 4.66 16.69
CA SER A 362 23.23 3.69 16.81
C SER A 362 23.22 2.68 15.65
N VAL A 363 22.04 2.18 15.28
CA VAL A 363 21.86 1.26 14.16
C VAL A 363 22.20 1.92 12.82
N TYR A 364 21.71 3.14 12.57
CA TYR A 364 22.06 3.88 11.35
C TYR A 364 23.58 4.11 11.23
N ARG A 365 24.21 4.53 12.32
CA ARG A 365 25.67 4.72 12.36
C ARG A 365 26.44 3.41 12.15
N MET A 366 25.95 2.30 12.70
CA MET A 366 26.54 0.98 12.52
C MET A 366 26.40 0.52 11.06
N ALA A 367 25.20 0.62 10.47
CA ALA A 367 24.94 0.27 9.08
C ALA A 367 25.88 1.02 8.11
N TYR A 368 26.04 2.33 8.31
CA TYR A 368 26.96 3.15 7.53
C TYR A 368 28.41 2.67 7.65
N ARG A 369 28.89 2.46 8.90
CA ARG A 369 30.28 1.98 9.15
C ARG A 369 30.54 0.61 8.54
N MET A 370 29.53 -0.23 8.44
CA MET A 370 29.64 -1.58 7.87
C MET A 370 29.40 -1.61 6.35
N GLY A 371 29.19 -0.45 5.71
CA GLY A 371 29.03 -0.34 4.25
C GLY A 371 27.67 -0.76 3.72
N CYS A 372 26.64 -0.80 4.56
CA CYS A 372 25.27 -1.01 4.10
C CYS A 372 24.80 0.21 3.29
N LYS A 373 24.17 -0.02 2.15
CA LYS A 373 23.67 1.03 1.24
C LYS A 373 22.29 1.57 1.62
N GLY A 374 21.58 0.90 2.52
CA GLY A 374 20.29 1.30 3.06
C GLY A 374 20.01 0.57 4.37
N VAL A 375 19.06 1.04 5.17
CA VAL A 375 18.60 0.37 6.38
C VAL A 375 17.13 0.65 6.59
N THR A 376 16.36 -0.37 6.94
CA THR A 376 14.95 -0.26 7.31
C THR A 376 14.80 -0.63 8.78
N ILE A 377 14.03 0.17 9.52
CA ILE A 377 13.73 -0.12 10.92
C ILE A 377 12.23 -0.35 11.11
N TYR A 378 11.89 -1.24 12.01
CA TYR A 378 10.54 -1.45 12.48
C TYR A 378 10.51 -1.55 14.01
N ARG A 379 9.77 -0.67 14.69
CA ARG A 379 9.58 -0.72 16.13
C ARG A 379 8.19 -1.30 16.46
N ASP A 380 8.15 -2.31 17.31
CA ASP A 380 6.89 -2.94 17.74
C ASP A 380 5.92 -1.89 18.28
N GLY A 381 4.66 -1.96 17.82
CA GLY A 381 3.60 -1.03 18.22
C GLY A 381 3.66 0.36 17.58
N SER A 382 4.54 0.60 16.59
CA SER A 382 4.58 1.88 15.85
C SER A 382 3.43 2.07 14.87
N ARG A 383 2.62 1.02 14.62
CA ARG A 383 1.44 1.03 13.77
C ARG A 383 0.21 0.54 14.53
N GLU A 384 -0.95 1.14 14.27
CA GLU A 384 -2.23 0.72 14.85
C GLU A 384 -2.67 -0.66 14.37
N GLU A 385 -2.40 -1.01 13.11
CA GLU A 385 -2.68 -2.32 12.52
C GLU A 385 -1.37 -2.99 12.09
N GLN A 386 -0.99 -4.06 12.77
CA GLN A 386 0.13 -4.93 12.39
C GLN A 386 -0.38 -6.07 11.51
N VAL A 387 0.26 -6.30 10.38
CA VAL A 387 -0.10 -7.38 9.43
C VAL A 387 0.14 -8.76 10.04
N LEU A 388 1.19 -8.90 10.85
CA LEU A 388 1.53 -10.11 11.59
C LEU A 388 1.54 -9.78 13.09
N ASN A 389 0.72 -10.46 13.88
CA ASN A 389 0.67 -10.32 15.33
C ASN A 389 1.16 -11.63 15.96
N VAL A 390 2.16 -11.51 16.82
CA VAL A 390 2.62 -12.60 17.69
C VAL A 390 1.91 -12.47 19.03
N GLY A 391 1.26 -13.56 19.45
CA GLY A 391 0.60 -13.65 20.74
C GLY A 391 -0.77 -12.96 20.81
N GLN A 392 -1.58 -13.41 21.76
CA GLN A 392 -2.73 -12.63 22.22
C GLN A 392 -2.20 -11.46 23.07
N LYS A 393 -1.91 -10.30 22.51
CA LYS A 393 -1.93 -9.09 23.32
C LYS A 393 -3.37 -8.92 23.83
N LYS A 394 -3.66 -9.45 25.01
CA LYS A 394 -4.75 -8.89 25.83
C LYS A 394 -4.42 -7.41 25.93
N LYS A 395 -5.10 -6.56 25.12
CA LYS A 395 -5.07 -5.13 25.36
C LYS A 395 -5.40 -4.99 26.84
N ALA A 396 -4.43 -4.54 27.62
CA ALA A 396 -4.71 -4.07 28.98
C ALA A 396 -5.86 -3.07 28.80
N ARG A 397 -7.02 -3.38 29.36
CA ARG A 397 -8.18 -2.51 29.31
C ARG A 397 -7.74 -1.23 30.01
N ASP A 398 -7.65 -0.17 29.22
CA ASP A 398 -7.59 1.18 29.77
C ASP A 398 -8.85 1.37 30.63
N PRO A 399 -8.75 1.62 31.93
CA PRO A 399 -9.94 1.73 32.81
C PRO A 399 -10.88 2.89 32.43
N GLY A 400 -10.50 3.70 31.41
CA GLY A 400 -11.27 4.85 30.94
C GLY A 400 -11.97 4.67 29.60
N ALA A 401 -11.72 3.56 28.85
CA ALA A 401 -12.45 3.30 27.62
C ALA A 401 -13.80 2.66 27.92
N GLY A 402 -14.87 3.39 27.71
CA GLY A 402 -16.23 2.89 27.82
C GLY A 402 -16.40 1.54 27.13
N LEU A 403 -17.17 0.65 27.74
CA LEU A 403 -17.50 -0.70 27.32
C LEU A 403 -17.70 -0.77 25.79
N ALA A 404 -16.71 -1.22 25.03
CA ALA A 404 -16.90 -1.62 23.66
C ALA A 404 -17.81 -2.86 23.68
N VAL A 405 -19.07 -2.67 23.35
CA VAL A 405 -20.03 -3.76 23.16
C VAL A 405 -19.55 -4.52 21.92
N THR A 406 -18.89 -5.66 22.14
CA THR A 406 -18.61 -6.61 21.06
C THR A 406 -19.94 -7.21 20.62
N ARG A 407 -20.51 -6.67 19.54
CA ARG A 407 -21.73 -7.21 18.97
C ARG A 407 -21.45 -8.61 18.42
N PRO A 408 -22.36 -9.59 18.58
CA PRO A 408 -22.19 -10.93 18.02
C PRO A 408 -22.11 -10.90 16.49
N SER A 409 -21.73 -12.02 15.88
CA SER A 409 -21.67 -12.18 14.42
C SER A 409 -22.99 -11.73 13.77
N ARG A 410 -22.92 -11.21 12.53
CA ARG A 410 -24.09 -10.71 11.82
C ARG A 410 -25.12 -11.82 11.62
N PRO A 411 -26.39 -11.64 12.04
CA PRO A 411 -27.45 -12.59 11.75
C PRO A 411 -27.65 -12.74 10.22
N ARG A 412 -28.09 -13.92 9.80
CA ARG A 412 -28.36 -14.19 8.37
C ARG A 412 -29.46 -13.27 7.81
N MET A 413 -30.44 -12.91 8.63
CA MET A 413 -31.53 -11.99 8.27
C MET A 413 -31.54 -10.82 9.25
N LEU A 414 -31.72 -9.61 8.72
CA LEU A 414 -31.91 -8.37 9.46
C LEU A 414 -33.23 -7.73 9.01
N THR A 415 -33.87 -6.99 9.91
CA THR A 415 -35.00 -6.14 9.56
C THR A 415 -34.52 -4.72 9.37
N GLY A 416 -35.13 -3.97 8.45
CA GLY A 416 -34.72 -2.61 8.19
C GLY A 416 -35.71 -1.81 7.37
N GLU A 417 -35.41 -0.53 7.21
CA GLU A 417 -36.18 0.42 6.42
C GLU A 417 -35.30 1.03 5.33
N THR A 418 -35.95 1.39 4.23
CA THR A 418 -35.31 2.12 3.14
C THR A 418 -35.96 3.48 3.01
N GLU A 419 -35.18 4.54 3.24
CA GLU A 419 -35.62 5.91 3.04
C GLU A 419 -35.05 6.46 1.72
N ARG A 420 -35.93 7.08 0.91
CA ARG A 420 -35.52 7.80 -0.31
C ARG A 420 -35.26 9.27 0.01
N MET A 421 -34.06 9.71 -0.26
CA MET A 421 -33.64 11.10 -0.12
C MET A 421 -33.43 11.73 -1.49
N ASP A 422 -33.96 12.92 -1.71
CA ASP A 422 -33.66 13.70 -2.91
C ASP A 422 -32.39 14.52 -2.66
N THR A 423 -31.43 14.42 -3.54
CA THR A 423 -30.11 15.13 -3.49
C THR A 423 -29.84 15.83 -4.81
N GLY A 424 -28.93 16.76 -4.82
CA GLY A 424 -28.51 17.43 -6.06
C GLY A 424 -27.91 16.50 -7.11
N CYS A 425 -27.39 15.33 -6.69
CA CYS A 425 -26.88 14.30 -7.60
C CYS A 425 -27.94 13.28 -8.04
N GLY A 426 -29.17 13.36 -7.53
CA GLY A 426 -30.25 12.45 -7.85
C GLY A 426 -30.89 11.82 -6.61
N LYS A 427 -31.63 10.73 -6.82
CA LYS A 427 -32.32 10.01 -5.74
C LYS A 427 -31.35 9.08 -5.03
N LEU A 428 -31.17 9.30 -3.73
CA LEU A 428 -30.37 8.45 -2.85
C LEU A 428 -31.30 7.55 -2.03
N PHE A 429 -31.04 6.27 -2.01
CA PHE A 429 -31.74 5.29 -1.17
C PHE A 429 -30.84 4.91 0.01
N VAL A 430 -31.26 5.23 1.24
CA VAL A 430 -30.58 4.90 2.47
C VAL A 430 -31.29 3.71 3.09
N ILE A 431 -30.65 2.55 3.11
CA ILE A 431 -31.15 1.30 3.69
C ILE A 431 -30.52 1.18 5.07
N MET A 432 -31.33 1.09 6.10
CA MET A 432 -30.91 1.06 7.50
C MET A 432 -31.44 -0.23 8.12
N ASN A 433 -30.54 -1.15 8.46
CA ASN A 433 -30.88 -2.45 9.04
C ASN A 433 -30.50 -2.54 10.51
N ASP A 434 -31.37 -3.17 11.28
CA ASP A 434 -31.26 -3.35 12.72
C ASP A 434 -31.06 -4.82 13.10
N ASP A 435 -30.33 -5.04 14.19
CA ASP A 435 -30.31 -6.28 14.95
C ASP A 435 -30.97 -6.06 16.34
N GLU A 436 -30.90 -7.05 17.20
CA GLU A 436 -31.43 -6.97 18.58
C GLU A 436 -30.79 -5.87 19.46
N TYR A 437 -29.66 -5.31 19.01
CA TYR A 437 -28.92 -4.23 19.68
C TYR A 437 -29.10 -2.86 18.98
N GLY A 438 -30.00 -2.74 18.00
CA GLY A 438 -30.30 -1.51 17.27
C GLY A 438 -29.57 -1.42 15.93
N ALA A 439 -29.30 -0.18 15.45
CA ALA A 439 -28.68 0.06 14.14
C ALA A 439 -27.43 -0.79 13.91
N ARG A 440 -27.43 -1.60 12.87
CA ARG A 440 -26.36 -2.56 12.57
C ARG A 440 -25.57 -2.21 11.32
N GLU A 441 -26.25 -1.92 10.23
CA GLU A 441 -25.65 -1.65 8.94
C GLU A 441 -26.45 -0.64 8.14
N VAL A 442 -25.75 0.13 7.31
CA VAL A 442 -26.33 1.15 6.45
C VAL A 442 -25.78 0.96 5.04
N PHE A 443 -26.67 0.89 4.07
CA PHE A 443 -26.32 0.94 2.65
C PHE A 443 -26.86 2.25 2.06
N ALA A 444 -26.07 2.88 1.21
CA ALA A 444 -26.45 4.14 0.57
C ALA A 444 -26.22 4.04 -0.94
N ASN A 445 -27.31 3.90 -1.68
CA ASN A 445 -27.29 3.63 -3.11
C ASN A 445 -27.90 4.78 -3.91
N MET A 446 -27.15 5.31 -4.89
CA MET A 446 -27.67 6.28 -5.86
C MET A 446 -28.51 5.57 -6.92
N GLY A 447 -29.74 6.05 -7.16
CA GLY A 447 -30.71 5.36 -8.03
C GLY A 447 -30.27 5.20 -9.48
N LYS A 448 -30.03 6.29 -10.21
CA LYS A 448 -29.65 6.28 -11.64
C LYS A 448 -28.30 6.93 -11.94
N ALA A 449 -27.63 7.46 -10.93
CA ALA A 449 -26.33 8.08 -11.06
C ALA A 449 -25.22 7.05 -10.84
N GLY A 450 -24.25 7.01 -11.75
CA GLY A 450 -22.97 6.30 -11.59
C GLY A 450 -21.85 7.27 -11.17
N GLY A 451 -20.62 6.82 -11.25
CA GLY A 451 -19.44 7.66 -11.02
C GLY A 451 -19.19 8.05 -9.56
N CYS A 452 -18.63 9.25 -9.34
CA CYS A 452 -18.17 9.69 -8.02
C CYS A 452 -19.27 9.72 -6.95
N ALA A 453 -20.51 10.08 -7.30
CA ALA A 453 -21.60 10.13 -6.33
C ALA A 453 -21.95 8.73 -5.80
N ALA A 454 -22.04 7.73 -6.67
CA ALA A 454 -22.34 6.35 -6.30
C ALA A 454 -21.21 5.73 -5.47
N SER A 455 -19.95 5.89 -5.90
CA SER A 455 -18.80 5.35 -5.18
C SER A 455 -18.62 5.96 -3.79
N ASN A 456 -18.81 7.29 -3.67
CA ASN A 456 -18.71 7.97 -2.37
C ASN A 456 -19.84 7.58 -1.42
N THR A 457 -21.08 7.44 -1.90
CA THR A 457 -22.21 7.01 -1.04
C THR A 457 -22.06 5.56 -0.60
N GLU A 458 -21.56 4.67 -1.46
CA GLU A 458 -21.24 3.30 -1.09
C GLU A 458 -20.13 3.24 -0.03
N ALA A 459 -19.04 4.00 -0.21
CA ALA A 459 -17.95 4.09 0.75
C ALA A 459 -18.45 4.60 2.11
N LEU A 460 -19.28 5.64 2.14
CA LEU A 460 -19.89 6.16 3.37
C LEU A 460 -20.76 5.10 4.05
N GLY A 461 -21.62 4.38 3.32
CA GLY A 461 -22.43 3.30 3.86
C GLY A 461 -21.61 2.20 4.53
N ARG A 462 -20.49 1.80 3.91
CA ARG A 462 -19.54 0.83 4.46
C ARG A 462 -18.86 1.33 5.74
N LEU A 463 -18.40 2.60 5.76
CA LEU A 463 -17.75 3.22 6.92
C LEU A 463 -18.74 3.39 8.09
N ILE A 464 -19.97 3.81 7.82
CA ILE A 464 -21.04 3.90 8.83
C ILE A 464 -21.31 2.53 9.44
N SER A 465 -21.49 1.50 8.61
CA SER A 465 -21.70 0.13 9.05
C SER A 465 -20.54 -0.37 9.92
N LEU A 466 -19.31 -0.04 9.55
CA LEU A 466 -18.12 -0.36 10.34
C LEU A 466 -18.13 0.36 11.70
N ALA A 467 -18.44 1.66 11.73
CA ALA A 467 -18.53 2.46 12.96
C ALA A 467 -19.58 1.88 13.91
N LEU A 468 -20.79 1.60 13.41
CA LEU A 468 -21.87 0.98 14.18
C LEU A 468 -21.47 -0.40 14.73
N LYS A 469 -20.79 -1.22 13.92
CA LYS A 469 -20.25 -2.52 14.35
C LYS A 469 -19.19 -2.38 15.45
N LYS A 470 -18.44 -1.29 15.45
CA LYS A 470 -17.40 -0.99 16.47
C LYS A 470 -17.95 -0.30 17.73
N GLY A 471 -19.26 -0.07 17.80
CA GLY A 471 -19.94 0.46 18.98
C GLY A 471 -20.24 1.95 18.93
N ALA A 472 -19.98 2.64 17.82
CA ALA A 472 -20.46 4.00 17.64
C ALA A 472 -21.98 4.02 17.65
N THR A 473 -22.55 5.02 18.30
CA THR A 473 -24.00 5.23 18.34
C THR A 473 -24.49 5.91 17.05
N PRO A 474 -25.74 5.69 16.62
CA PRO A 474 -26.29 6.44 15.49
C PRO A 474 -26.21 7.96 15.66
N ALA A 475 -26.30 8.47 16.89
CA ALA A 475 -26.19 9.90 17.17
C ALA A 475 -24.79 10.44 16.87
N GLU A 476 -23.73 9.74 17.27
CA GLU A 476 -22.35 10.10 16.95
C GLU A 476 -22.11 10.09 15.44
N VAL A 477 -22.65 9.11 14.71
CA VAL A 477 -22.56 9.06 13.24
C VAL A 477 -23.29 10.23 12.60
N VAL A 478 -24.47 10.58 13.08
CA VAL A 478 -25.26 11.73 12.59
C VAL A 478 -24.50 13.04 12.77
N GLU A 479 -23.87 13.24 13.91
CA GLU A 479 -23.06 14.42 14.20
C GLU A 479 -21.93 14.63 13.19
N GLN A 480 -21.28 13.54 12.75
CA GLN A 480 -20.20 13.60 11.78
C GLN A 480 -20.66 13.86 10.34
N LEU A 481 -21.90 13.51 9.99
CA LEU A 481 -22.39 13.58 8.60
C LEU A 481 -23.25 14.79 8.33
N LYS A 482 -24.00 15.25 9.33
CA LYS A 482 -24.97 16.34 9.17
C LYS A 482 -24.27 17.68 8.98
N GLY A 483 -24.77 18.45 8.02
CA GLY A 483 -24.23 19.78 7.72
C GLY A 483 -23.03 19.79 6.76
N ILE A 484 -22.49 18.63 6.36
CA ILE A 484 -21.48 18.56 5.29
C ILE A 484 -22.09 19.10 3.99
N ARG A 485 -21.37 20.01 3.32
CA ARG A 485 -21.84 20.68 2.11
C ARG A 485 -21.07 20.23 0.87
N CYS A 486 -21.78 20.11 -0.24
CA CYS A 486 -21.18 19.90 -1.56
C CYS A 486 -21.58 21.03 -2.52
N HIS A 487 -21.07 20.98 -3.73
CA HIS A 487 -21.32 21.99 -4.78
C HIS A 487 -22.72 21.92 -5.43
N VAL A 488 -23.52 20.90 -5.10
CA VAL A 488 -24.88 20.70 -5.64
C VAL A 488 -25.85 20.39 -4.51
N PRO A 489 -26.21 21.37 -3.65
CA PRO A 489 -27.22 21.18 -2.63
C PRO A 489 -28.62 21.03 -3.24
N TYR A 490 -29.57 20.44 -2.50
CA TYR A 490 -30.94 20.22 -2.93
C TYR A 490 -31.94 20.81 -1.91
N GLY A 491 -32.93 21.52 -2.40
CA GLY A 491 -34.00 22.11 -1.59
C GLY A 491 -33.58 23.39 -0.87
N LEU A 492 -34.53 24.02 -0.19
CA LEU A 492 -34.38 25.27 0.56
C LEU A 492 -34.93 25.13 1.98
N GLY A 493 -34.46 25.95 2.91
CA GLY A 493 -34.92 26.01 4.28
C GLY A 493 -34.43 24.87 5.17
N PRO A 494 -35.10 24.59 6.30
CA PRO A 494 -34.64 23.63 7.32
C PRO A 494 -34.50 22.19 6.83
N ASN A 495 -35.18 21.84 5.74
CA ASN A 495 -35.15 20.49 5.16
C ASN A 495 -34.19 20.39 3.96
N ALA A 496 -33.44 21.45 3.64
CA ALA A 496 -32.48 21.43 2.55
C ALA A 496 -31.42 20.35 2.79
N VAL A 497 -31.09 19.59 1.75
CA VAL A 497 -30.03 18.58 1.75
C VAL A 497 -28.78 19.19 1.16
N THR A 498 -27.76 19.40 1.98
CA THR A 498 -26.55 20.12 1.59
C THR A 498 -25.51 19.24 0.88
N SER A 499 -25.61 17.91 1.04
CA SER A 499 -24.78 16.90 0.34
C SER A 499 -25.38 15.50 0.47
N CYS A 500 -24.80 14.51 -0.23
CA CYS A 500 -25.17 13.10 -0.04
C CYS A 500 -24.83 12.60 1.38
N ALA A 501 -23.76 13.09 2.00
CA ALA A 501 -23.42 12.78 3.39
C ALA A 501 -24.46 13.35 4.36
N ASP A 502 -24.86 14.60 4.18
CA ASP A 502 -25.93 15.24 4.96
C ASP A 502 -27.28 14.51 4.80
N ALA A 503 -27.59 14.03 3.60
CA ALA A 503 -28.79 13.22 3.34
C ALA A 503 -28.79 11.94 4.17
N ILE A 504 -27.67 11.19 4.18
CA ILE A 504 -27.53 9.98 5.00
C ILE A 504 -27.66 10.31 6.48
N GLY A 505 -26.97 11.35 6.95
CA GLY A 505 -27.06 11.82 8.34
C GLY A 505 -28.49 12.16 8.76
N LYS A 506 -29.26 12.87 7.90
CA LYS A 506 -30.65 13.22 8.14
C LYS A 506 -31.60 12.00 8.15
N ALA A 507 -31.34 11.00 7.31
CA ALA A 507 -32.10 9.75 7.35
C ALA A 507 -31.87 9.01 8.67
N LEU A 508 -30.61 8.87 9.09
CA LEU A 508 -30.25 8.27 10.36
C LEU A 508 -30.82 9.04 11.56
N GLU A 509 -30.78 10.38 11.53
CA GLU A 509 -31.34 11.24 12.58
C GLU A 509 -32.84 11.00 12.76
N ARG A 510 -33.60 10.94 11.67
CA ARG A 510 -35.05 10.73 11.72
C ARG A 510 -35.40 9.38 12.35
N ARG A 511 -34.67 8.34 11.96
CA ARG A 511 -34.97 6.99 12.42
C ARG A 511 -34.48 6.74 13.86
N TYR A 512 -33.24 7.07 14.17
CA TYR A 512 -32.60 6.62 15.41
C TYR A 512 -32.44 7.69 16.49
N VAL A 513 -32.48 8.96 16.13
CA VAL A 513 -32.30 10.05 17.09
C VAL A 513 -33.63 10.72 17.42
N ARG A 514 -34.43 11.10 16.43
CA ARG A 514 -35.71 11.74 16.64
C ARG A 514 -36.84 10.75 16.94
N GLY A 515 -36.80 9.55 16.37
CA GLY A 515 -37.78 8.49 16.64
C GLY A 515 -37.71 7.89 18.04
N ALA A 516 -36.62 8.13 18.77
CA ALA A 516 -36.49 7.74 20.18
C ALA A 516 -37.22 8.68 21.17
N VAL A 517 -37.71 9.83 20.69
CA VAL A 517 -38.55 10.77 21.46
C VAL A 517 -39.98 10.66 20.95
N GLY A 518 -40.77 9.85 21.61
CA GLY A 518 -42.21 9.67 21.58
C GLY A 518 -43.00 10.12 20.37
N SER A 519 -43.68 9.16 19.75
CA SER A 519 -44.76 9.35 18.79
C SER A 519 -45.79 10.34 19.31
N GLY A 520 -45.92 11.49 18.67
CA GLY A 520 -47.05 12.37 18.93
C GLY A 520 -46.79 13.85 18.68
N VAL A 521 -46.51 14.24 17.43
CA VAL A 521 -46.80 15.60 16.95
C VAL A 521 -47.28 15.47 15.49
N PRO A 522 -48.45 15.99 15.12
CA PRO A 522 -48.94 15.99 13.75
C PRO A 522 -48.04 16.90 12.88
N GLU A 523 -47.76 16.48 11.66
CA GLU A 523 -47.14 17.32 10.65
C GLU A 523 -47.91 18.64 10.51
N PRO A 524 -47.25 19.80 10.56
CA PRO A 524 -47.90 21.03 10.15
C PRO A 524 -48.01 21.00 8.62
N GLN A 525 -49.22 20.98 8.10
CA GLN A 525 -49.52 21.32 6.72
C GLN A 525 -49.10 22.76 6.49
N LEU A 526 -47.94 22.99 5.87
CA LEU A 526 -47.52 24.28 5.39
C LEU A 526 -48.23 24.59 4.09
N SER A 527 -49.17 25.49 4.15
CA SER A 527 -49.72 26.23 2.98
C SER A 527 -48.55 26.86 2.21
N LEU A 528 -48.64 26.76 0.87
CA LEU A 528 -47.75 27.46 -0.09
C LEU A 528 -47.72 28.95 0.23
N VAL A 529 -46.66 29.39 0.89
CA VAL A 529 -46.24 30.80 0.89
C VAL A 529 -45.04 30.84 -0.04
N GLU A 530 -45.16 31.59 -1.11
CA GLU A 530 -44.06 31.92 -2.01
C GLU A 530 -42.92 32.53 -1.20
N VAL A 531 -41.84 31.76 -1.05
CA VAL A 531 -40.61 32.27 -0.44
C VAL A 531 -39.84 33.03 -1.51
N ALA A 532 -39.81 34.34 -1.38
CA ALA A 532 -38.97 35.20 -2.18
C ALA A 532 -37.52 34.70 -2.16
N GLN A 533 -36.90 34.61 -3.33
CA GLN A 533 -35.46 34.42 -3.48
C GLN A 533 -34.74 35.42 -2.58
N GLY A 534 -33.77 34.95 -1.79
CA GLY A 534 -33.04 35.78 -0.85
C GLY A 534 -32.47 37.01 -1.55
N ALA A 535 -32.76 38.19 -0.99
CA ALA A 535 -32.26 39.46 -1.51
C ALA A 535 -30.86 39.73 -0.93
N CYS A 536 -29.97 40.27 -1.75
CA CYS A 536 -28.65 40.70 -1.34
C CYS A 536 -28.73 41.76 -0.24
N PRO A 537 -28.02 41.63 0.88
CA PRO A 537 -28.06 42.60 1.96
C PRO A 537 -27.51 43.98 1.55
N ASP A 538 -26.65 44.08 0.53
CA ASP A 538 -26.02 45.30 0.11
C ASP A 538 -26.83 46.06 -0.98
N CYS A 539 -27.51 45.35 -1.89
CA CYS A 539 -28.17 46.00 -3.00
C CYS A 539 -29.61 45.51 -3.28
N GLY A 540 -30.12 44.56 -2.53
CA GLY A 540 -31.44 43.98 -2.75
C GLY A 540 -31.57 43.08 -3.99
N GLY A 541 -30.51 42.86 -4.77
CA GLY A 541 -30.51 42.00 -5.94
C GLY A 541 -30.57 40.50 -5.57
N VAL A 542 -30.83 39.64 -6.56
CA VAL A 542 -30.90 38.18 -6.38
C VAL A 542 -29.53 37.64 -5.99
N ILE A 543 -29.49 36.79 -4.94
CA ILE A 543 -28.29 36.07 -4.54
C ILE A 543 -28.30 34.65 -5.07
N GLU A 544 -27.13 34.22 -5.55
CA GLU A 544 -26.88 32.88 -6.04
C GLU A 544 -25.90 32.16 -5.11
N HIS A 545 -26.03 30.84 -5.00
CA HIS A 545 -25.13 30.01 -4.22
C HIS A 545 -24.09 29.33 -5.15
N GLU A 546 -22.82 29.70 -5.00
CA GLU A 546 -21.73 29.17 -5.82
C GLU A 546 -20.55 28.76 -4.94
N GLY A 547 -20.13 27.50 -5.02
CA GLY A 547 -18.94 26.97 -4.31
C GLY A 547 -18.99 27.04 -2.79
N GLY A 548 -20.19 26.98 -2.17
CA GLY A 548 -20.36 27.12 -0.72
C GLY A 548 -20.47 28.56 -0.22
N CYS A 549 -20.43 29.55 -1.13
CA CYS A 549 -20.60 30.95 -0.84
C CYS A 549 -21.93 31.48 -1.42
N VAL A 550 -22.48 32.50 -0.78
CA VAL A 550 -23.61 33.28 -1.30
C VAL A 550 -23.05 34.48 -2.10
N VAL A 551 -23.39 34.59 -3.38
CA VAL A 551 -22.85 35.61 -4.26
C VAL A 551 -23.98 36.42 -4.89
N CYS A 552 -23.87 37.75 -4.88
CA CYS A 552 -24.74 38.62 -5.65
C CYS A 552 -24.01 39.10 -6.91
N ARG A 553 -24.53 38.73 -8.10
CA ARG A 553 -23.91 39.14 -9.37
C ARG A 553 -24.17 40.62 -9.72
N ALA A 554 -25.15 41.26 -9.08
CA ALA A 554 -25.48 42.65 -9.34
C ALA A 554 -24.48 43.63 -8.70
N CYS A 555 -23.99 43.34 -7.48
CA CYS A 555 -23.06 44.23 -6.76
C CYS A 555 -21.73 43.58 -6.36
N GLY A 556 -21.55 42.30 -6.60
CA GLY A 556 -20.32 41.57 -6.24
C GLY A 556 -20.27 41.13 -4.77
N PHE A 557 -21.32 41.28 -3.99
CA PHE A 557 -21.38 40.78 -2.62
C PHE A 557 -21.11 39.27 -2.60
N SER A 558 -20.21 38.84 -1.73
CA SER A 558 -19.91 37.43 -1.54
C SER A 558 -19.67 37.15 -0.05
N LYS A 559 -20.37 36.13 0.49
CA LYS A 559 -20.20 35.66 1.87
C LYS A 559 -20.11 34.13 1.87
N CYS A 560 -18.96 33.64 2.30
CA CYS A 560 -18.73 32.22 2.53
C CYS A 560 -18.99 31.89 4.01
N GLY A 561 -19.71 30.83 4.32
CA GLY A 561 -20.05 30.43 5.68
C GLY A 561 -19.04 29.46 6.26
#